data_31a31dc0282e56f9dcc827cc88f63815
#
_entry.id   31a31dc0282e56f9dcc827cc88f63815
#
_cell.length_a   1.000
_cell.length_b   1.000
_cell.length_c   1.000
_cell.angle_alpha   90.00
_cell.angle_beta   90.00
_cell.angle_gamma   90.00
#
_symmetry.space_group_name_H-M   'P 1'
#
loop_
_entity.id
_entity.type
_entity.pdbx_description
1 polymer ?
#
loop_
_entity_poly.entity_id
_entity_poly.type
_entity_poly.pdbx_seq_one_letter_code
_entity_poly.pdbx_strand_id
1 'polypeptide(L)' 'KSYQVDHTKYKKLNKPGKNEQWIKVNGDYVLTNVLNHNIIKIVPGM' A
#
# COMPACT_ATOMS: atom_id res chain seq x y z
N LYS A 1 -4.01 12.97 3.51
CA LYS A 1 -2.68 12.53 3.94
C LYS A 1 -2.48 11.06 3.69
N SER A 2 -1.24 10.66 3.44
CA SER A 2 -0.88 9.26 3.29
C SER A 2 -0.01 8.83 4.46
N TYR A 3 -0.13 7.58 4.84
CA TYR A 3 0.74 7.02 5.88
C TYR A 3 0.93 5.54 5.64
N GLN A 4 2.04 5.03 6.18
CA GLN A 4 2.44 3.66 5.99
C GLN A 4 1.47 2.70 6.68
N VAL A 5 1.18 1.58 6.02
CA VAL A 5 0.26 0.57 6.53
C VAL A 5 1.01 -0.74 6.72
N ASP A 6 0.75 -1.40 7.85
CA ASP A 6 1.30 -2.72 8.12
C ASP A 6 0.39 -3.77 7.46
N HIS A 7 0.87 -4.34 6.36
CA HIS A 7 0.09 -5.31 5.59
C HIS A 7 -0.29 -6.56 6.40
N THR A 8 0.46 -6.87 7.44
CA THR A 8 0.17 -8.06 8.24
C THR A 8 -1.11 -7.95 9.03
N LYS A 9 -1.60 -6.72 9.21
CA LYS A 9 -2.84 -6.48 9.94
C LYS A 9 -4.08 -6.53 9.03
N TYR A 10 -3.88 -6.62 7.74
CA TYR A 10 -4.96 -6.59 6.76
C TYR A 10 -4.83 -7.77 5.81
N LYS A 11 -5.76 -8.73 5.94
CA LYS A 11 -5.68 -9.96 5.15
C LYS A 11 -5.78 -9.72 3.65
N LYS A 12 -6.45 -8.65 3.25
CA LYS A 12 -6.62 -8.37 1.83
C LYS A 12 -5.39 -7.72 1.19
N LEU A 13 -4.38 -7.38 2.00
CA LEU A 13 -3.15 -6.79 1.48
C LEU A 13 -2.10 -7.87 1.34
N ASN A 14 -1.55 -8.00 0.15
CA ASN A 14 -0.48 -8.95 -0.12
C ASN A 14 0.83 -8.44 0.47
N LYS A 15 1.75 -9.37 0.71
CA LYS A 15 3.08 -8.98 1.15
C LYS A 15 3.74 -8.14 0.05
N PRO A 16 4.22 -6.93 0.36
CA PRO A 16 4.88 -6.12 -0.64
C PRO A 16 6.20 -6.74 -1.06
N GLY A 17 6.55 -6.53 -2.30
CA GLY A 17 7.82 -7.02 -2.81
C GLY A 17 8.97 -6.11 -2.42
N LYS A 18 10.13 -6.39 -3.01
CA LYS A 18 11.31 -5.58 -2.79
C LYS A 18 11.05 -4.15 -3.27
N ASN A 19 11.39 -3.16 -2.48
CA ASN A 19 11.20 -1.74 -2.80
C ASN A 19 9.74 -1.35 -2.95
N GLU A 20 8.83 -2.08 -2.31
CA GLU A 20 7.39 -1.77 -2.33
C GLU A 20 6.89 -1.58 -0.92
N GLN A 21 5.84 -0.78 -0.79
CA GLN A 21 5.21 -0.60 0.52
C GLN A 21 3.74 -0.27 0.34
N TRP A 22 2.96 -0.61 1.36
CA TRP A 22 1.55 -0.25 1.43
C TRP A 22 1.40 1.05 2.18
N ILE A 23 0.60 1.96 1.59
CA ILE A 23 0.25 3.21 2.27
C ILE A 23 -1.27 3.37 2.21
N LYS A 24 -1.80 4.20 3.09
CA LYS A 24 -3.23 4.50 3.10
C LYS A 24 -3.43 5.94 2.63
N VAL A 25 -4.23 6.11 1.58
CA VAL A 25 -4.51 7.41 0.98
C VAL A 25 -6.01 7.54 0.84
N ASN A 26 -6.61 8.53 1.50
CA ASN A 26 -8.05 8.82 1.41
C ASN A 26 -8.91 7.58 1.68
N GLY A 27 -8.48 6.74 2.60
CA GLY A 27 -9.24 5.54 2.96
C GLY A 27 -8.97 4.32 2.11
N ASP A 28 -8.15 4.45 1.08
CA ASP A 28 -7.79 3.32 0.24
C ASP A 28 -6.37 2.84 0.55
N TYR A 29 -6.10 1.58 0.25
CA TYR A 29 -4.77 1.01 0.43
C TYR A 29 -4.06 0.99 -0.91
N VAL A 30 -2.89 1.60 -0.96
CA VAL A 30 -2.15 1.78 -2.20
C VAL A 30 -0.77 1.15 -2.06
N LEU A 31 -0.44 0.24 -2.99
CA LEU A 31 0.88 -0.36 -3.05
C LEU A 31 1.75 0.49 -3.96
N THR A 32 2.83 1.03 -3.42
CA THR A 32 3.71 1.91 -4.18
C THR A 32 5.13 1.39 -4.19
N ASN A 33 5.88 1.80 -5.23
CA ASN A 33 7.30 1.54 -5.31
C ASN A 33 8.05 2.68 -4.61
N VAL A 34 8.91 2.35 -3.65
CA VAL A 34 9.58 3.36 -2.84
C VAL A 34 10.71 4.07 -3.59
N LEU A 35 11.17 3.52 -4.70
CA LEU A 35 12.25 4.12 -5.46
C LEU A 35 11.77 5.17 -6.46
N ASN A 36 10.67 4.88 -7.16
CA ASN A 36 10.17 5.78 -8.19
C ASN A 36 8.79 6.34 -7.89
N HIS A 37 8.21 5.96 -6.75
CA HIS A 37 6.90 6.44 -6.29
C HIS A 37 5.74 6.08 -7.23
N ASN A 38 5.92 5.07 -8.08
CA ASN A 38 4.84 4.62 -8.94
C ASN A 38 3.82 3.81 -8.14
N ILE A 39 2.55 3.99 -8.50
CA ILE A 39 1.48 3.20 -7.90
C ILE A 39 1.38 1.88 -8.63
N ILE A 40 1.49 0.78 -7.88
CA ILE A 40 1.46 -0.56 -8.44
C ILE A 40 0.05 -1.14 -8.37
N LYS A 41 -0.63 -0.93 -7.24
CA LYS A 41 -1.95 -1.51 -7.03
C LYS A 41 -2.74 -0.67 -6.05
N ILE A 42 -4.06 -0.63 -6.24
CA ILE A 42 -4.95 0.07 -5.32
C ILE A 42 -6.00 -0.91 -4.84
N VAL A 43 -6.19 -0.97 -3.52
CA VAL A 43 -7.21 -1.80 -2.90
C VAL A 43 -8.16 -0.87 -2.15
N PRO A 44 -9.44 -0.86 -2.52
CA PRO A 44 -10.40 0.00 -1.81
C PRO A 44 -10.42 -0.33 -0.32
N GLY A 45 -10.57 0.69 0.51
CA GLY A 45 -10.55 0.55 1.95
C GLY A 45 -11.84 -0.02 2.54
N MET A 46 -12.86 -0.17 1.72
CA MET A 46 -14.15 -0.68 2.18
C MET A 46 -14.49 -2.02 1.59
#